data_0f2328e6e594e02260cb17d56c13ac8b
#
_entry.id   0f2328e6e594e02260cb17d56c13ac8b
#
_cell.length_a   1.000
_cell.length_b   1.000
_cell.length_c   1.000
_cell.angle_alpha   90.00
_cell.angle_beta   90.00
_cell.angle_gamma   90.00
#
_symmetry.space_group_name_H-M   'P 1'
#
loop_
_entity.id
_entity.type
_entity.pdbx_description
1 polymer ?
#
loop_
_entity_poly.entity_id
_entity_poly.type
_entity_poly.pdbx_seq_one_letter_code
_entity_poly.pdbx_strand_id
1 'polypeptide(L)'
;MKLQYESLTIRQAEVADAEQLTTWWNDGAVMAHAGFPNGLGTTEEEVIEGLGDGCMVIEESDRLIGECNYRNVADGVAEIGIKICETDCQNRGVGRKVLSMLIGWLFRNGYSKIVLDTNLTNTRAQRVYESLGFRKVRTNIDSWKDQFGRLQSSVDYELVEKDFVSYIDCPKEE
;
A
#
# COMPACT_ATOMS: atom_id res chain seq x y z
N MET A 1 -0.70 -16.05 2.47
CA MET A 1 -0.75 -15.16 3.65
C MET A 1 -2.15 -14.60 3.79
N LYS A 2 -2.75 -14.70 4.97
CA LYS A 2 -4.00 -14.05 5.34
C LYS A 2 -3.86 -13.49 6.76
N LEU A 3 -4.07 -12.19 6.92
CA LEU A 3 -3.99 -11.49 8.19
C LEU A 3 -5.36 -10.93 8.54
N GLN A 4 -5.76 -11.06 9.81
CA GLN A 4 -7.06 -10.57 10.27
C GLN A 4 -6.93 -9.76 11.56
N TYR A 5 -7.61 -8.62 11.61
CA TYR A 5 -7.74 -7.80 12.80
C TYR A 5 -9.11 -7.10 12.82
N GLU A 6 -9.93 -7.37 13.82
CA GLU A 6 -11.33 -6.90 13.88
C GLU A 6 -12.10 -7.29 12.58
N SER A 7 -12.67 -6.31 11.89
CA SER A 7 -13.35 -6.47 10.61
C SER A 7 -12.43 -6.41 9.39
N LEU A 8 -11.13 -6.17 9.58
CA LEU A 8 -10.17 -6.01 8.50
C LEU A 8 -9.48 -7.33 8.17
N THR A 9 -9.36 -7.62 6.89
CA THR A 9 -8.59 -8.75 6.36
C THR A 9 -7.62 -8.25 5.27
N ILE A 10 -6.39 -8.75 5.29
CA ILE A 10 -5.44 -8.66 4.18
C ILE A 10 -5.23 -10.09 3.69
N ARG A 11 -5.44 -10.33 2.43
CA ARG A 11 -5.17 -11.63 1.80
C ARG A 11 -4.56 -11.50 0.42
N GLN A 12 -3.95 -12.57 -0.07
CA GLN A 12 -3.50 -12.65 -1.45
C GLN A 12 -4.66 -12.34 -2.40
N ALA A 13 -4.38 -11.55 -3.44
CA ALA A 13 -5.35 -11.32 -4.51
C ALA A 13 -5.54 -12.58 -5.35
N GLU A 14 -6.78 -12.86 -5.71
CA GLU A 14 -7.20 -14.01 -6.50
C GLU A 14 -7.79 -13.53 -7.84
N VAL A 15 -7.96 -14.44 -8.79
CA VAL A 15 -8.59 -14.13 -10.09
C VAL A 15 -9.97 -13.48 -9.93
N ALA A 16 -10.73 -13.90 -8.92
CA ALA A 16 -12.03 -13.31 -8.62
C ALA A 16 -11.99 -11.82 -8.21
N ASP A 17 -10.83 -11.31 -7.83
CA ASP A 17 -10.66 -9.89 -7.45
C ASP A 17 -10.32 -9.00 -8.66
N ALA A 18 -10.02 -9.60 -9.81
CA ALA A 18 -9.48 -8.89 -10.98
C ALA A 18 -10.43 -7.80 -11.50
N GLU A 19 -11.73 -8.04 -11.54
CA GLU A 19 -12.74 -7.05 -11.94
C GLU A 19 -12.65 -5.78 -11.07
N GLN A 20 -12.60 -5.98 -9.74
CA GLN A 20 -12.52 -4.85 -8.80
C GLN A 20 -11.17 -4.13 -8.88
N LEU A 21 -10.06 -4.86 -8.99
CA LEU A 21 -8.73 -4.29 -9.16
C LEU A 21 -8.65 -3.49 -10.46
N THR A 22 -9.19 -4.01 -11.56
CA THR A 22 -9.27 -3.31 -12.86
C THR A 22 -10.05 -2.01 -12.72
N THR A 23 -11.18 -2.05 -12.02
CA THR A 23 -12.01 -0.86 -11.76
C THR A 23 -11.21 0.21 -11.02
N TRP A 24 -10.51 -0.14 -9.94
CA TRP A 24 -9.70 0.81 -9.18
C TRP A 24 -8.50 1.33 -9.96
N TRP A 25 -7.80 0.47 -10.70
CA TRP A 25 -6.60 0.89 -11.46
C TRP A 25 -6.95 1.74 -12.67
N ASN A 26 -8.17 1.68 -13.17
CA ASN A 26 -8.67 2.55 -14.22
C ASN A 26 -9.36 3.82 -13.69
N ASP A 27 -9.51 3.95 -12.37
CA ASP A 27 -10.01 5.18 -11.75
C ASP A 27 -8.87 6.19 -11.53
N GLY A 28 -8.92 7.30 -12.26
CA GLY A 28 -7.93 8.37 -12.13
C GLY A 28 -7.88 9.00 -10.74
N ALA A 29 -9.00 9.03 -9.99
CA ALA A 29 -9.01 9.54 -8.62
C ALA A 29 -8.22 8.63 -7.66
N VAL A 30 -8.31 7.31 -7.84
CA VAL A 30 -7.55 6.30 -7.09
C VAL A 30 -6.07 6.35 -7.48
N MET A 31 -5.78 6.52 -8.76
CA MET A 31 -4.43 6.38 -9.32
C MET A 31 -3.65 7.68 -9.47
N ALA A 32 -4.25 8.84 -9.16
CA ALA A 32 -3.62 10.15 -9.34
C ALA A 32 -2.25 10.28 -8.65
N HIS A 33 -2.14 9.85 -7.38
CA HIS A 33 -0.88 9.93 -6.63
C HIS A 33 0.20 8.95 -7.12
N ALA A 34 -0.22 7.90 -7.85
CA ALA A 34 0.70 7.01 -8.54
C ALA A 34 1.12 7.50 -9.93
N GLY A 35 0.62 8.67 -10.35
CA GLY A 35 0.98 9.29 -11.63
C GLY A 35 0.03 8.99 -12.78
N PHE A 36 -1.11 8.38 -12.53
CA PHE A 36 -2.10 8.01 -13.54
C PHE A 36 -3.44 8.71 -13.32
N PRO A 37 -3.53 10.03 -13.51
CA PRO A 37 -4.75 10.79 -13.27
C PRO A 37 -5.91 10.46 -14.21
N ASN A 38 -5.68 9.67 -15.27
CA ASN A 38 -6.71 9.10 -16.16
C ASN A 38 -6.90 7.58 -15.93
N GLY A 39 -6.31 7.02 -14.88
CA GLY A 39 -6.23 5.57 -14.69
C GLY A 39 -5.18 4.91 -15.60
N LEU A 40 -4.95 3.60 -15.40
CA LEU A 40 -3.96 2.84 -16.16
C LEU A 40 -4.43 2.50 -17.59
N GLY A 41 -5.74 2.34 -17.80
CA GLY A 41 -6.30 1.83 -19.06
C GLY A 41 -6.02 0.33 -19.26
N THR A 42 -5.88 -0.42 -18.17
CA THR A 42 -5.63 -1.87 -18.19
C THR A 42 -6.91 -2.67 -18.38
N THR A 43 -6.79 -3.90 -18.86
CA THR A 43 -7.90 -4.86 -18.97
C THR A 43 -7.88 -5.84 -17.80
N GLU A 44 -8.99 -6.54 -17.60
CA GLU A 44 -9.08 -7.58 -16.57
C GLU A 44 -8.12 -8.74 -16.85
N GLU A 45 -7.94 -9.11 -18.11
CA GLU A 45 -6.99 -10.14 -18.53
C GLU A 45 -5.56 -9.75 -18.16
N GLU A 46 -5.17 -8.50 -18.43
CA GLU A 46 -3.84 -7.98 -18.06
C GLU A 46 -3.65 -7.97 -16.54
N VAL A 47 -4.70 -7.65 -15.78
CA VAL A 47 -4.67 -7.70 -14.32
C VAL A 47 -4.47 -9.13 -13.84
N ILE A 48 -5.22 -10.11 -14.38
CA ILE A 48 -5.09 -11.53 -14.05
C ILE A 48 -3.67 -12.04 -14.33
N GLU A 49 -3.13 -11.71 -15.51
CA GLU A 49 -1.76 -12.10 -15.89
C GLU A 49 -0.70 -11.46 -14.98
N GLY A 50 -0.98 -10.27 -14.46
CA GLY A 50 -0.09 -9.51 -13.56
C GLY A 50 -0.23 -9.87 -12.08
N LEU A 51 -1.21 -10.71 -11.68
CA LEU A 51 -1.36 -11.13 -10.29
C LEU A 51 -0.14 -11.96 -9.85
N GLY A 52 0.62 -11.43 -8.90
CA GLY A 52 1.81 -12.08 -8.36
C GLY A 52 1.73 -12.21 -6.83
N ASP A 53 2.69 -12.93 -6.26
CA ASP A 53 2.73 -13.25 -4.81
C ASP A 53 2.74 -12.02 -3.89
N GLY A 54 3.07 -10.84 -4.41
CA GLY A 54 3.09 -9.60 -3.64
C GLY A 54 1.81 -8.76 -3.71
N CYS A 55 0.84 -9.11 -4.59
CA CYS A 55 -0.42 -8.37 -4.72
C CYS A 55 -1.46 -8.88 -3.71
N MET A 56 -1.93 -7.99 -2.86
CA MET A 56 -2.89 -8.33 -1.80
C MET A 56 -4.07 -7.38 -1.84
N VAL A 57 -5.24 -7.90 -1.52
CA VAL A 57 -6.45 -7.10 -1.32
C VAL A 57 -6.73 -6.86 0.15
N ILE A 58 -7.41 -5.76 0.43
CA ILE A 58 -7.84 -5.34 1.75
C ILE A 58 -9.36 -5.40 1.78
N GLU A 59 -9.91 -6.11 2.77
CA GLU A 59 -11.34 -6.21 3.02
C GLU A 59 -11.72 -5.59 4.36
N GLU A 60 -12.89 -4.98 4.44
CA GLU A 60 -13.58 -4.62 5.68
C GLU A 60 -14.95 -5.28 5.67
N SER A 61 -15.21 -6.23 6.60
CA SER A 61 -16.45 -7.03 6.67
C SER A 61 -16.82 -7.69 5.33
N ASP A 62 -15.86 -8.42 4.75
CA ASP A 62 -15.97 -9.14 3.47
C ASP A 62 -16.20 -8.24 2.22
N ARG A 63 -16.10 -6.92 2.36
CA ARG A 63 -16.13 -5.98 1.24
C ARG A 63 -14.70 -5.56 0.90
N LEU A 64 -14.32 -5.67 -0.37
CA LEU A 64 -13.07 -5.12 -0.89
C LEU A 64 -13.06 -3.59 -0.73
N ILE A 65 -12.00 -3.06 -0.13
CA ILE A 65 -11.85 -1.61 0.13
C ILE A 65 -10.53 -1.01 -0.37
N GLY A 66 -9.61 -1.85 -0.81
CA GLY A 66 -8.32 -1.40 -1.30
C GLY A 66 -7.34 -2.53 -1.56
N GLU A 67 -6.12 -2.14 -1.79
CA GLU A 67 -5.01 -3.05 -2.06
C GLU A 67 -3.76 -2.67 -1.25
N CYS A 68 -2.90 -3.64 -1.03
CA CYS A 68 -1.54 -3.42 -0.57
C CYS A 68 -0.58 -4.42 -1.22
N ASN A 69 0.70 -4.13 -1.16
CA ASN A 69 1.71 -5.01 -1.68
C ASN A 69 3.00 -4.91 -0.87
N TYR A 70 3.84 -5.91 -1.04
CA TYR A 70 5.25 -5.82 -0.66
C TYR A 70 6.12 -6.53 -1.68
N ARG A 71 7.37 -6.11 -1.78
CA ARG A 71 8.40 -6.77 -2.59
C ARG A 71 9.74 -6.73 -1.90
N ASN A 72 10.56 -7.74 -2.13
CA ASN A 72 11.95 -7.78 -1.68
C ASN A 72 12.77 -6.82 -2.56
N VAL A 73 13.44 -5.86 -1.95
CA VAL A 73 14.32 -4.91 -2.65
C VAL A 73 15.79 -5.12 -2.30
N ALA A 74 16.07 -5.75 -1.17
CA ALA A 74 17.39 -6.21 -0.74
C ALA A 74 17.23 -7.30 0.32
N ASP A 75 18.32 -7.92 0.75
CA ASP A 75 18.31 -8.90 1.83
C ASP A 75 17.76 -8.29 3.12
N GLY A 76 16.69 -8.87 3.65
CA GLY A 76 15.97 -8.38 4.83
C GLY A 76 15.28 -7.02 4.68
N VAL A 77 15.10 -6.50 3.44
CA VAL A 77 14.45 -5.21 3.18
C VAL A 77 13.23 -5.40 2.30
N ALA A 78 12.05 -5.04 2.82
CA ALA A 78 10.80 -5.00 2.06
C ALA A 78 10.45 -3.57 1.65
N GLU A 79 10.03 -3.38 0.40
CA GLU A 79 9.30 -2.20 -0.02
C GLU A 79 7.80 -2.49 0.02
N ILE A 80 7.01 -1.55 0.53
CA ILE A 80 5.56 -1.72 0.66
C ILE A 80 4.79 -0.61 -0.05
N GLY A 81 3.58 -0.97 -0.48
CA GLY A 81 2.59 -0.01 -1.00
C GLY A 81 1.21 -0.27 -0.44
N ILE A 82 0.38 0.78 -0.36
CA ILE A 82 -1.01 0.69 0.10
C ILE A 82 -1.88 1.72 -0.63
N LYS A 83 -3.09 1.31 -0.98
CA LYS A 83 -4.18 2.21 -1.37
C LYS A 83 -5.49 1.78 -0.72
N ILE A 84 -6.13 2.67 0.01
CA ILE A 84 -7.54 2.53 0.38
C ILE A 84 -8.33 3.17 -0.76
N CYS A 85 -8.90 2.34 -1.61
CA CYS A 85 -9.54 2.76 -2.86
C CYS A 85 -10.95 3.30 -2.63
N GLU A 86 -11.68 2.71 -1.69
CA GLU A 86 -13.03 3.14 -1.35
C GLU A 86 -13.02 4.41 -0.49
N THR A 87 -13.66 5.48 -1.00
CA THR A 87 -13.59 6.82 -0.37
C THR A 87 -14.29 6.88 0.98
N ASP A 88 -15.37 6.10 1.19
CA ASP A 88 -16.09 5.99 2.45
C ASP A 88 -15.28 5.28 3.55
N CYS A 89 -14.24 4.54 3.17
CA CYS A 89 -13.31 3.87 4.09
C CYS A 89 -12.06 4.74 4.40
N GLN A 90 -11.89 5.86 3.73
CA GLN A 90 -10.77 6.77 3.97
C GLN A 90 -11.00 7.65 5.23
N ASN A 91 -9.90 8.19 5.79
CA ASN A 91 -9.91 9.09 6.97
C ASN A 91 -10.52 8.49 8.26
N ARG A 92 -10.68 7.16 8.33
CA ARG A 92 -11.23 6.42 9.49
C ARG A 92 -10.16 5.66 10.28
N GLY A 93 -8.88 5.87 9.96
CA GLY A 93 -7.76 5.15 10.59
C GLY A 93 -7.49 3.77 9.98
N VAL A 94 -8.27 3.31 9.00
CA VAL A 94 -8.12 2.01 8.33
C VAL A 94 -6.71 1.80 7.80
N GLY A 95 -6.14 2.77 7.09
CA GLY A 95 -4.79 2.66 6.53
C GLY A 95 -3.70 2.40 7.59
N ARG A 96 -3.81 3.00 8.79
CA ARG A 96 -2.87 2.74 9.89
C ARG A 96 -2.99 1.32 10.45
N LYS A 97 -4.22 0.81 10.59
CA LYS A 97 -4.47 -0.55 11.05
C LYS A 97 -3.93 -1.56 10.03
N VAL A 98 -4.25 -1.40 8.75
CA VAL A 98 -3.78 -2.26 7.65
C VAL A 98 -2.25 -2.27 7.59
N LEU A 99 -1.61 -1.09 7.62
CA LEU A 99 -0.15 -0.99 7.65
C LEU A 99 0.43 -1.63 8.90
N SER A 100 -0.21 -1.50 10.07
CA SER A 100 0.25 -2.15 11.28
C SER A 100 0.20 -3.69 11.16
N MET A 101 -0.83 -4.24 10.50
CA MET A 101 -0.93 -5.67 10.22
C MET A 101 0.23 -6.14 9.32
N LEU A 102 0.42 -5.48 8.17
CA LEU A 102 1.44 -5.85 7.19
C LEU A 102 2.87 -5.67 7.74
N ILE A 103 3.17 -4.52 8.33
CA ILE A 103 4.48 -4.20 8.90
C ILE A 103 4.85 -5.17 10.02
N GLY A 104 3.93 -5.41 10.95
CA GLY A 104 4.14 -6.35 12.05
C GLY A 104 4.38 -7.77 11.53
N TRP A 105 3.66 -8.19 10.49
CA TRP A 105 3.90 -9.48 9.85
C TRP A 105 5.29 -9.54 9.20
N LEU A 106 5.69 -8.53 8.44
CA LEU A 106 6.99 -8.47 7.79
C LEU A 106 8.15 -8.60 8.80
N PHE A 107 8.11 -7.83 9.91
CA PHE A 107 9.16 -7.93 10.94
C PHE A 107 9.21 -9.33 11.57
N ARG A 108 8.06 -9.95 11.88
CA ARG A 108 8.01 -11.33 12.40
C ARG A 108 8.52 -12.38 11.39
N ASN A 109 8.47 -12.08 10.09
CA ASN A 109 8.96 -12.97 9.03
C ASN A 109 10.38 -12.65 8.55
N GLY A 110 11.18 -11.97 9.38
CA GLY A 110 12.61 -11.83 9.21
C GLY A 110 13.07 -10.59 8.44
N TYR A 111 12.17 -9.69 8.07
CA TYR A 111 12.59 -8.40 7.56
C TYR A 111 13.16 -7.53 8.68
N SER A 112 14.25 -6.85 8.42
CA SER A 112 14.90 -5.93 9.36
C SER A 112 14.61 -4.46 9.08
N LYS A 113 14.16 -4.19 7.86
CA LYS A 113 13.85 -2.82 7.38
C LYS A 113 12.69 -2.86 6.40
N ILE A 114 11.85 -1.83 6.50
CA ILE A 114 10.77 -1.57 5.55
C ILE A 114 10.99 -0.20 4.93
N VAL A 115 10.83 -0.11 3.62
CA VAL A 115 10.95 1.14 2.87
C VAL A 115 9.68 1.40 2.07
N LEU A 116 9.42 2.65 1.77
CA LEU A 116 8.38 3.08 0.85
C LEU A 116 8.73 4.47 0.30
N ASP A 117 8.08 4.83 -0.79
CA ASP A 117 8.04 6.21 -1.24
C ASP A 117 6.58 6.67 -1.44
N THR A 118 6.39 7.96 -1.50
CA THR A 118 5.10 8.57 -1.83
C THR A 118 5.29 9.91 -2.53
N ASN A 119 4.26 10.34 -3.27
CA ASN A 119 4.25 11.65 -3.88
C ASN A 119 4.41 12.75 -2.80
N LEU A 120 5.26 13.74 -3.05
CA LEU A 120 5.51 14.83 -2.11
C LEU A 120 4.25 15.62 -1.76
N THR A 121 3.26 15.65 -2.65
CA THR A 121 1.96 16.30 -2.42
C THR A 121 0.99 15.45 -1.59
N ASN A 122 1.25 14.14 -1.42
CA ASN A 122 0.41 13.26 -0.63
C ASN A 122 0.70 13.39 0.88
N THR A 123 0.41 14.57 1.42
CA THR A 123 0.68 14.88 2.84
C THR A 123 -0.12 14.00 3.82
N ARG A 124 -1.27 13.46 3.37
CA ARG A 124 -2.07 12.53 4.17
C ARG A 124 -1.30 11.21 4.40
N ALA A 125 -0.77 10.62 3.35
CA ALA A 125 0.02 9.39 3.46
C ALA A 125 1.29 9.63 4.30
N GLN A 126 1.99 10.75 4.09
CA GLN A 126 3.17 11.10 4.88
C GLN A 126 2.88 11.11 6.39
N ARG A 127 1.77 11.75 6.82
CA ARG A 127 1.34 11.76 8.23
C ARG A 127 1.06 10.36 8.78
N VAL A 128 0.47 9.48 7.96
CA VAL A 128 0.23 8.08 8.35
C VAL A 128 1.56 7.36 8.55
N TYR A 129 2.49 7.45 7.62
CA TYR A 129 3.80 6.80 7.73
C TYR A 129 4.60 7.31 8.93
N GLU A 130 4.68 8.63 9.11
CA GLU A 130 5.37 9.23 10.26
C GLU A 130 4.74 8.79 11.59
N SER A 131 3.42 8.64 11.67
CA SER A 131 2.73 8.14 12.87
C SER A 131 3.04 6.68 13.20
N LEU A 132 3.42 5.87 12.21
CA LEU A 132 3.84 4.47 12.36
C LEU A 132 5.34 4.34 12.71
N GLY A 133 6.07 5.45 12.78
CA GLY A 133 7.49 5.48 13.11
C GLY A 133 8.42 5.53 11.89
N PHE A 134 7.89 5.63 10.67
CA PHE A 134 8.72 5.84 9.50
C PHE A 134 9.48 7.15 9.57
N ARG A 135 10.74 7.09 9.20
CA ARG A 135 11.65 8.23 9.11
C ARG A 135 11.80 8.65 7.64
N LYS A 136 11.66 9.94 7.37
CA LYS A 136 11.95 10.54 6.07
C LYS A 136 13.46 10.46 5.80
N VAL A 137 13.83 9.85 4.66
CA VAL A 137 15.23 9.66 4.26
C VAL A 137 15.66 10.68 3.24
N ARG A 138 14.84 10.90 2.23
CA ARG A 138 15.19 11.77 1.11
C ARG A 138 13.93 12.35 0.46
N THR A 139 14.06 13.59 -0.02
CA THR A 139 13.09 14.21 -0.92
C THR A 139 13.71 14.27 -2.32
N ASN A 140 13.01 13.76 -3.30
CA ASN A 140 13.43 13.72 -4.69
C ASN A 140 12.60 14.74 -5.47
N ILE A 141 13.20 15.90 -5.76
CA ILE A 141 12.50 16.97 -6.49
C ILE A 141 12.53 16.66 -7.99
N ASP A 142 11.37 16.82 -8.66
CA ASP A 142 11.19 16.65 -10.10
C ASP A 142 11.78 15.33 -10.63
N SER A 143 11.64 14.25 -9.84
CA SER A 143 12.35 12.98 -10.03
C SER A 143 11.68 12.04 -11.02
N TRP A 144 10.40 12.27 -11.34
CA TRP A 144 9.66 11.43 -12.28
C TRP A 144 8.55 12.24 -12.99
N LYS A 145 7.95 11.65 -14.00
CA LYS A 145 6.86 12.28 -14.77
C LYS A 145 5.58 11.46 -14.63
N ASP A 146 4.47 12.16 -14.42
CA ASP A 146 3.14 11.56 -14.46
C ASP A 146 2.71 11.23 -15.91
N GLN A 147 1.50 10.66 -16.05
CA GLN A 147 0.90 10.28 -17.31
C GLN A 147 0.79 11.45 -18.33
N PHE A 148 0.74 12.69 -17.86
CA PHE A 148 0.71 13.90 -18.68
C PHE A 148 2.10 14.49 -18.96
N GLY A 149 3.16 13.85 -18.51
CA GLY A 149 4.53 14.36 -18.63
C GLY A 149 4.87 15.48 -17.65
N ARG A 150 4.06 15.73 -16.63
CA ARG A 150 4.32 16.73 -15.58
C ARG A 150 5.32 16.18 -14.59
N LEU A 151 6.30 17.00 -14.26
CA LEU A 151 7.30 16.65 -13.25
C LEU A 151 6.64 16.51 -11.88
N GLN A 152 6.98 15.43 -11.21
CA GLN A 152 6.50 15.06 -9.88
C GLN A 152 7.70 14.84 -8.96
N SER A 153 7.46 15.04 -7.68
CA SER A 153 8.45 14.86 -6.62
C SER A 153 8.00 13.78 -5.66
N SER A 154 8.94 13.03 -5.08
CA SER A 154 8.65 11.98 -4.11
C SER A 154 9.41 12.17 -2.81
N VAL A 155 8.96 11.46 -1.79
CA VAL A 155 9.61 11.37 -0.48
C VAL A 155 9.84 9.90 -0.16
N ASP A 156 11.09 9.54 0.10
CA ASP A 156 11.49 8.21 0.52
C ASP A 156 11.45 8.10 2.04
N TYR A 157 10.93 7.00 2.54
CA TYR A 157 10.80 6.67 3.96
C TYR A 157 11.44 5.32 4.27
N GLU A 158 11.93 5.16 5.48
CA GLU A 158 12.36 3.88 6.02
C GLU A 158 11.85 3.67 7.45
N LEU A 159 11.69 2.40 7.84
CA LEU A 159 11.30 1.97 9.16
C LEU A 159 12.13 0.75 9.58
N VAL A 160 12.62 0.75 10.81
CA VAL A 160 13.21 -0.42 11.46
C VAL A 160 12.33 -0.84 12.63
N GLU A 161 12.39 -2.11 13.02
CA GLU A 161 11.48 -2.70 14.00
C GLU A 161 11.40 -1.92 15.32
N LYS A 162 12.53 -1.46 15.85
CA LYS A 162 12.61 -0.71 17.12
C LYS A 162 11.85 0.62 17.13
N ASP A 163 11.62 1.20 15.95
CA ASP A 163 10.95 2.49 15.78
C ASP A 163 9.46 2.31 15.40
N PHE A 164 9.02 1.06 15.19
CA PHE A 164 7.67 0.76 14.77
C PHE A 164 6.63 1.02 15.87
N VAL A 165 5.63 1.83 15.53
CA VAL A 165 4.47 2.13 16.36
C VAL A 165 3.24 1.45 15.77
N SER A 166 2.79 0.36 16.39
CA SER A 166 1.59 -0.36 15.97
C SER A 166 0.32 0.33 16.47
N TYR A 167 -0.71 0.36 15.63
CA TYR A 167 -2.06 0.84 15.95
C TYR A 167 -3.06 -0.30 16.18
N ILE A 168 -2.55 -1.51 16.33
CA ILE A 168 -3.34 -2.71 16.62
C ILE A 168 -2.60 -3.55 17.66
N ASP A 169 -3.36 -4.42 18.34
CA ASP A 169 -2.80 -5.55 19.04
C ASP A 169 -2.33 -6.63 18.03
N CYS A 170 -1.89 -7.79 18.48
CA CYS A 170 -1.40 -8.83 17.59
C CYS A 170 -2.51 -9.31 16.64
N PRO A 171 -2.35 -9.22 15.30
CA PRO A 171 -3.33 -9.74 14.36
C PRO A 171 -3.34 -11.26 14.37
N LYS A 172 -4.47 -11.87 13.97
CA LYS A 172 -4.54 -13.30 13.70
C LYS A 172 -3.89 -13.58 12.32
N GLU A 173 -3.16 -14.67 12.24
CA GLU A 173 -2.52 -15.16 11.01
C GLU A 173 -3.12 -16.52 10.65
N GLU A 174 -3.51 -16.71 9.37
CA GLU A 174 -3.96 -17.96 8.77
C GLU A 174 -3.15 -18.30 7.52
#